data_51e96ee8147457205110055b9f5ae590
#
_entry.id   51e96ee8147457205110055b9f5ae590
#
_cell.length_a   1.000
_cell.length_b   1.000
_cell.length_c   1.000
_cell.angle_alpha   90.00
_cell.angle_beta   90.00
_cell.angle_gamma   90.00
#
_symmetry.space_group_name_H-M   'P 1'
#
loop_
_entity.id
_entity.type
_entity.pdbx_description
1 polymer ?
#
loop_
_entity_poly.entity_id
_entity_poly.type
_entity_poly.pdbx_seq_one_letter_code
_entity_poly.pdbx_strand_id
1 'polypeptide(L)'
;PLLKLVRSRIVWLLVLAVSAILTVKVLDSFESVLEQAVVLSLFIPLLTGTGGNTGNQAATTVTRALALGDVRKSDVLQVMWREMRVGMLLGATLGILGFIIASLVYDVHIGIVIGTTLLGICTLSATVGGVMPILAKVVGADPAVFSNPFISTFCDAAGLIIYFFIARAVLGL
;
A
#
# COMPACT_ATOMS: atom_id res chain seq x y z
N PRO A 1 13.20 32.34 -5.14
CA PRO A 1 12.79 31.38 -4.09
C PRO A 1 11.58 30.54 -4.52
N LEU A 2 10.47 31.13 -5.01
CA LEU A 2 9.26 30.44 -5.40
C LEU A 2 9.49 29.41 -6.54
N LEU A 3 10.13 29.85 -7.62
CA LEU A 3 10.45 29.00 -8.77
C LEU A 3 11.36 27.82 -8.40
N LYS A 4 12.28 28.01 -7.45
CA LYS A 4 13.15 26.92 -6.96
C LYS A 4 12.34 25.86 -6.22
N LEU A 5 11.37 26.28 -5.39
CA LEU A 5 10.46 25.35 -4.70
C LEU A 5 9.56 24.61 -5.68
N VAL A 6 9.01 25.29 -6.68
CA VAL A 6 8.21 24.64 -7.73
C VAL A 6 9.05 23.62 -8.48
N ARG A 7 10.26 24.00 -8.91
CA ARG A 7 11.15 23.10 -9.66
C ARG A 7 11.55 21.85 -8.87
N SER A 8 11.79 21.97 -7.56
CA SER A 8 12.12 20.80 -6.73
C SER A 8 10.94 19.87 -6.52
N ARG A 9 9.72 20.40 -6.43
CA ARG A 9 8.50 19.61 -6.21
C ARG A 9 7.97 18.98 -7.50
N ILE A 10 8.05 19.70 -8.63
CA ILE A 10 7.48 19.24 -9.90
C ILE A 10 8.13 17.94 -10.39
N VAL A 11 9.43 17.77 -10.17
CA VAL A 11 10.15 16.54 -10.56
C VAL A 11 9.54 15.32 -9.87
N TRP A 12 9.32 15.39 -8.57
CA TRP A 12 8.71 14.30 -7.81
C TRP A 12 7.24 14.07 -8.16
N LEU A 13 6.49 15.13 -8.38
CA LEU A 13 5.10 15.03 -8.84
C LEU A 13 5.00 14.38 -10.22
N LEU A 14 5.92 14.67 -11.13
CA LEU A 14 5.99 14.02 -12.44
C LEU A 14 6.35 12.55 -12.33
N VAL A 15 7.29 12.18 -11.45
CA VAL A 15 7.61 10.77 -11.17
C VAL A 15 6.37 10.03 -10.66
N LEU A 16 5.65 10.62 -9.71
CA LEU A 16 4.41 10.04 -9.18
C LEU A 16 3.31 9.94 -10.25
N ALA A 17 3.16 10.98 -11.09
CA ALA A 17 2.18 10.97 -12.18
C ALA A 17 2.47 9.87 -13.22
N VAL A 18 3.73 9.71 -13.61
CA VAL A 18 4.15 8.62 -14.52
C VAL A 18 3.93 7.26 -13.86
N SER A 19 4.26 7.14 -12.57
CA SER A 19 4.05 5.90 -11.81
C SER A 19 2.58 5.55 -11.67
N ALA A 20 1.68 6.54 -11.58
CA ALA A 20 0.23 6.33 -11.53
C ALA A 20 -0.33 5.65 -12.79
N ILE A 21 0.37 5.70 -13.93
CA ILE A 21 0.01 4.96 -15.14
C ILE A 21 -0.03 3.45 -14.86
N LEU A 22 0.84 2.94 -13.98
CA LEU A 22 0.82 1.54 -13.59
C LEU A 22 -0.51 1.18 -12.89
N THR A 23 -0.98 2.02 -11.98
CA THR A 23 -2.27 1.85 -11.30
C THR A 23 -3.43 1.87 -12.30
N VAL A 24 -3.41 2.80 -13.26
CA VAL A 24 -4.42 2.86 -14.34
C VAL A 24 -4.43 1.58 -15.16
N LYS A 25 -3.26 1.06 -15.52
CA LYS A 25 -3.17 -0.21 -16.26
C LYS A 25 -3.67 -1.41 -15.47
N VAL A 26 -3.46 -1.44 -14.16
CA VAL A 26 -4.03 -2.49 -13.29
C VAL A 26 -5.55 -2.40 -13.31
N LEU A 27 -6.13 -1.22 -13.15
CA LEU A 27 -7.59 -1.01 -13.22
C LEU A 27 -8.16 -1.43 -14.56
N ASP A 28 -7.53 -1.04 -15.66
CA ASP A 28 -7.91 -1.42 -17.02
C ASP A 28 -7.90 -2.95 -17.21
N SER A 29 -6.89 -3.61 -16.68
CA SER A 29 -6.77 -5.08 -16.73
C SER A 29 -7.90 -5.82 -16.00
N PHE A 30 -8.54 -5.19 -15.03
CA PHE A 30 -9.64 -5.75 -14.25
C PHE A 30 -11.00 -5.05 -14.50
N GLU A 31 -11.12 -4.33 -15.61
CA GLU A 31 -12.36 -3.64 -15.99
C GLU A 31 -13.57 -4.57 -16.00
N SER A 32 -13.41 -5.77 -16.56
CA SER A 32 -14.48 -6.78 -16.59
C SER A 32 -14.96 -7.21 -15.19
N VAL A 33 -14.09 -7.22 -14.19
CA VAL A 33 -14.44 -7.51 -12.80
C VAL A 33 -15.28 -6.36 -12.23
N LEU A 34 -14.89 -5.12 -12.51
CA LEU A 34 -15.61 -3.92 -12.07
C LEU A 34 -16.98 -3.79 -12.74
N GLU A 35 -17.09 -4.16 -14.03
CA GLU A 35 -18.38 -4.16 -14.75
C GLU A 35 -19.36 -5.17 -14.15
N GLN A 36 -18.88 -6.35 -13.76
CA GLN A 36 -19.72 -7.40 -13.16
C GLN A 36 -20.09 -7.10 -11.70
N ALA A 37 -19.25 -6.38 -10.99
CA ALA A 37 -19.47 -6.03 -9.58
C ALA A 37 -19.08 -4.57 -9.32
N VAL A 38 -19.91 -3.63 -9.77
CA VAL A 38 -19.66 -2.18 -9.68
C VAL A 38 -19.43 -1.72 -8.24
N VAL A 39 -20.04 -2.38 -7.25
CA VAL A 39 -19.84 -2.08 -5.83
C VAL A 39 -18.38 -2.12 -5.40
N LEU A 40 -17.55 -2.93 -6.07
CA LEU A 40 -16.11 -3.04 -5.78
C LEU A 40 -15.39 -1.71 -6.03
N SER A 41 -15.85 -0.89 -6.97
CA SER A 41 -15.24 0.42 -7.26
C SER A 41 -15.31 1.39 -6.08
N LEU A 42 -16.33 1.26 -5.24
CA LEU A 42 -16.56 2.14 -4.08
C LEU A 42 -15.49 1.96 -3.00
N PHE A 43 -14.87 0.79 -2.93
CA PHE A 43 -13.85 0.46 -1.92
C PHE A 43 -12.42 0.77 -2.36
N ILE A 44 -12.20 1.07 -3.63
CA ILE A 44 -10.85 1.35 -4.17
C ILE A 44 -10.15 2.47 -3.38
N PRO A 45 -10.75 3.64 -3.13
CA PRO A 45 -10.10 4.68 -2.35
C PRO A 45 -9.76 4.27 -0.92
N LEU A 46 -10.62 3.48 -0.27
CA LEU A 46 -10.36 2.95 1.07
C LEU A 46 -9.13 2.04 1.07
N LEU A 47 -9.06 1.12 0.11
CA LEU A 47 -8.01 0.10 0.05
C LEU A 47 -6.66 0.70 -0.33
N THR A 48 -6.61 1.54 -1.36
CA THR A 48 -5.38 2.23 -1.78
C THR A 48 -4.91 3.22 -0.70
N GLY A 49 -5.81 3.99 -0.12
CA GLY A 49 -5.49 4.90 0.98
C GLY A 49 -4.94 4.17 2.21
N THR A 50 -5.57 3.08 2.62
CA THR A 50 -5.12 2.26 3.75
C THR A 50 -3.74 1.65 3.48
N GLY A 51 -3.52 1.11 2.27
CA GLY A 51 -2.24 0.56 1.87
C GLY A 51 -1.13 1.60 1.89
N GLY A 52 -1.34 2.73 1.25
CA GLY A 52 -0.38 3.84 1.21
C GLY A 52 -0.06 4.38 2.60
N ASN A 53 -1.06 4.60 3.43
CA ASN A 53 -0.88 5.07 4.81
C ASN A 53 -0.10 4.06 5.66
N THR A 54 -0.43 2.78 5.58
CA THR A 54 0.28 1.72 6.31
C THR A 54 1.75 1.65 5.89
N GLY A 55 2.03 1.68 4.60
CA GLY A 55 3.40 1.68 4.08
C GLY A 55 4.19 2.91 4.49
N ASN A 56 3.59 4.09 4.42
CA ASN A 56 4.23 5.34 4.81
C ASN A 56 4.50 5.42 6.32
N GLN A 57 3.61 4.89 7.18
CA GLN A 57 3.84 4.79 8.62
C GLN A 57 5.03 3.88 8.93
N ALA A 58 5.12 2.72 8.32
CA ALA A 58 6.25 1.81 8.46
C ALA A 58 7.57 2.48 8.00
N ALA A 59 7.55 3.12 6.83
CA ALA A 59 8.72 3.82 6.29
C ALA A 59 9.19 4.96 7.21
N THR A 60 8.27 5.75 7.74
CA THR A 60 8.59 6.84 8.66
C THR A 60 9.25 6.31 9.93
N THR A 61 8.71 5.25 10.50
CA THR A 61 9.26 4.59 11.69
C THR A 61 10.67 4.07 11.46
N VAL A 62 10.89 3.35 10.35
CA VAL A 62 12.19 2.78 10.01
C VAL A 62 13.20 3.86 9.61
N THR A 63 12.78 4.89 8.88
CA THR A 63 13.64 6.04 8.53
C THR A 63 14.18 6.72 9.80
N ARG A 64 13.30 6.93 10.78
CA ARG A 64 13.70 7.49 12.07
C ARG A 64 14.68 6.57 12.81
N ALA A 65 14.42 5.27 12.88
CA ALA A 65 15.29 4.29 13.52
C ALA A 65 16.67 4.22 12.85
N LEU A 66 16.73 4.33 11.52
CA LEU A 66 17.98 4.43 10.77
C LEU A 66 18.77 5.70 11.11
N ALA A 67 18.09 6.84 11.25
CA ALA A 67 18.71 8.12 11.58
C ALA A 67 19.27 8.14 13.00
N LEU A 68 18.61 7.47 13.96
CA LEU A 68 19.05 7.34 15.35
C LEU A 68 20.09 6.24 15.57
N GLY A 69 20.35 5.40 14.56
CA GLY A 69 21.29 4.28 14.67
C GLY A 69 20.72 3.03 15.36
N ASP A 70 19.42 3.01 15.65
CA ASP A 70 18.70 1.87 16.25
C ASP A 70 18.55 0.69 15.27
N VAL A 71 18.58 0.97 13.98
CA VAL A 71 18.52 0.01 12.88
C VAL A 71 19.71 0.23 11.95
N ARG A 72 20.32 -0.85 11.49
CA ARG A 72 21.44 -0.86 10.54
C ARG A 72 20.99 -1.45 9.20
N LYS A 73 21.80 -1.23 8.16
CA LYS A 73 21.55 -1.83 6.83
C LYS A 73 21.51 -3.37 6.85
N SER A 74 22.23 -3.99 7.80
CA SER A 74 22.26 -5.45 7.98
C SER A 74 20.97 -6.02 8.58
N ASP A 75 20.13 -5.19 9.20
CA ASP A 75 18.96 -5.63 9.97
C ASP A 75 17.69 -5.77 9.10
N VAL A 76 17.83 -5.74 7.78
CA VAL A 76 16.72 -5.74 6.81
C VAL A 76 15.73 -6.88 7.05
N LEU A 77 16.21 -8.11 7.29
CA LEU A 77 15.33 -9.27 7.52
C LEU A 77 14.57 -9.17 8.84
N GLN A 78 15.24 -8.66 9.87
CA GLN A 78 14.62 -8.46 11.19
C GLN A 78 13.51 -7.38 11.11
N VAL A 79 13.79 -6.28 10.42
CA VAL A 79 12.81 -5.20 10.19
C VAL A 79 11.64 -5.72 9.36
N MET A 80 11.93 -6.44 8.27
CA MET A 80 10.91 -7.03 7.41
C MET A 80 9.96 -7.95 8.21
N TRP A 81 10.51 -8.83 9.04
CA TRP A 81 9.72 -9.73 9.87
C TRP A 81 8.89 -8.99 10.92
N ARG A 82 9.46 -7.96 11.53
CA ARG A 82 8.74 -7.12 12.50
C ARG A 82 7.58 -6.38 11.84
N GLU A 83 7.84 -5.68 10.74
CA GLU A 83 6.83 -4.90 10.05
C GLU A 83 5.73 -5.80 9.43
N MET A 84 6.08 -6.98 8.94
CA MET A 84 5.10 -7.95 8.47
C MET A 84 4.10 -8.33 9.59
N ARG A 85 4.58 -8.63 10.79
CA ARG A 85 3.71 -8.94 11.95
C ARG A 85 2.85 -7.74 12.37
N VAL A 86 3.41 -6.55 12.35
CA VAL A 86 2.66 -5.31 12.62
C VAL A 86 1.57 -5.14 11.56
N GLY A 87 1.89 -5.29 10.29
CA GLY A 87 0.94 -5.23 9.18
C GLY A 87 -0.16 -6.27 9.28
N MET A 88 0.16 -7.49 9.69
CA MET A 88 -0.84 -8.56 9.93
C MET A 88 -1.81 -8.17 11.05
N LEU A 89 -1.33 -7.63 12.15
CA LEU A 89 -2.19 -7.20 13.26
C LEU A 89 -3.08 -6.01 12.88
N LEU A 90 -2.52 -5.01 12.19
CA LEU A 90 -3.28 -3.87 11.67
C LEU A 90 -4.32 -4.34 10.66
N GLY A 91 -3.91 -5.19 9.73
CA GLY A 91 -4.77 -5.75 8.69
C GLY A 91 -5.87 -6.65 9.26
N ALA A 92 -5.58 -7.43 10.29
CA ALA A 92 -6.60 -8.23 10.98
C ALA A 92 -7.63 -7.33 11.68
N THR A 93 -7.18 -6.29 12.37
CA THR A 93 -8.07 -5.35 13.07
C THR A 93 -8.97 -4.60 12.07
N LEU A 94 -8.38 -3.98 11.06
CA LEU A 94 -9.13 -3.26 10.02
C LEU A 94 -9.96 -4.20 9.15
N GLY A 95 -9.44 -5.41 8.89
CA GLY A 95 -10.13 -6.43 8.11
C GLY A 95 -11.39 -6.94 8.80
N ILE A 96 -11.36 -7.18 10.11
CA ILE A 96 -12.55 -7.57 10.88
C ILE A 96 -13.59 -6.45 10.86
N LEU A 97 -13.18 -5.21 11.09
CA LEU A 97 -14.07 -4.05 11.00
C LEU A 97 -14.66 -3.88 9.60
N GLY A 98 -13.83 -3.97 8.58
CA GLY A 98 -14.24 -3.88 7.18
C GLY A 98 -15.18 -5.03 6.79
N PHE A 99 -14.91 -6.25 7.25
CA PHE A 99 -15.79 -7.40 7.06
C PHE A 99 -17.18 -7.16 7.67
N ILE A 100 -17.24 -6.74 8.92
CA ILE A 100 -18.51 -6.50 9.61
C ILE A 100 -19.30 -5.41 8.90
N ILE A 101 -18.69 -4.26 8.64
CA ILE A 101 -19.38 -3.11 8.02
C ILE A 101 -19.84 -3.44 6.61
N ALA A 102 -18.98 -3.99 5.77
CA ALA A 102 -19.34 -4.32 4.38
C ALA A 102 -20.38 -5.44 4.31
N SER A 103 -20.34 -6.43 5.22
CA SER A 103 -21.36 -7.49 5.30
C SER A 103 -22.73 -6.96 5.70
N LEU A 104 -22.78 -5.97 6.58
CA LEU A 104 -24.05 -5.35 7.02
C LEU A 104 -24.63 -4.41 5.96
N VAL A 105 -23.78 -3.71 5.22
CA VAL A 105 -24.24 -2.69 4.24
C VAL A 105 -24.55 -3.32 2.88
N TYR A 106 -23.82 -4.33 2.47
CA TYR A 106 -23.96 -4.99 1.16
C TYR A 106 -24.34 -6.46 1.33
N ASP A 107 -23.36 -7.36 1.44
CA ASP A 107 -23.56 -8.78 1.71
C ASP A 107 -22.26 -9.40 2.27
N VAL A 108 -22.39 -10.64 2.77
CA VAL A 108 -21.28 -11.36 3.40
C VAL A 108 -20.10 -11.63 2.47
N HIS A 109 -20.35 -11.83 1.16
CA HIS A 109 -19.27 -12.09 0.19
C HIS A 109 -18.43 -10.84 -0.05
N ILE A 110 -19.08 -9.67 -0.15
CA ILE A 110 -18.39 -8.38 -0.20
C ILE A 110 -17.59 -8.16 1.09
N GLY A 111 -18.17 -8.48 2.25
CA GLY A 111 -17.49 -8.42 3.54
C GLY A 111 -16.21 -9.27 3.56
N ILE A 112 -16.27 -10.51 3.07
CA ILE A 112 -15.10 -11.40 2.96
C ILE A 112 -14.04 -10.80 2.04
N VAL A 113 -14.43 -10.26 0.89
CA VAL A 113 -13.50 -9.61 -0.05
C VAL A 113 -12.79 -8.45 0.64
N ILE A 114 -13.52 -7.54 1.27
CA ILE A 114 -12.94 -6.35 1.91
C ILE A 114 -12.06 -6.73 3.10
N GLY A 115 -12.53 -7.62 3.97
CA GLY A 115 -11.78 -8.04 5.16
C GLY A 115 -10.46 -8.72 4.84
N THR A 116 -10.49 -9.69 3.92
CA THR A 116 -9.27 -10.41 3.49
C THR A 116 -8.32 -9.54 2.69
N THR A 117 -8.85 -8.62 1.88
CA THR A 117 -8.05 -7.64 1.14
C THR A 117 -7.32 -6.69 2.09
N LEU A 118 -7.99 -6.15 3.11
CA LEU A 118 -7.36 -5.28 4.11
C LEU A 118 -6.23 -6.00 4.85
N LEU A 119 -6.42 -7.27 5.21
CA LEU A 119 -5.37 -8.08 5.82
C LEU A 119 -4.14 -8.19 4.89
N GLY A 120 -4.36 -8.52 3.63
CA GLY A 120 -3.29 -8.67 2.64
C GLY A 120 -2.57 -7.36 2.35
N ILE A 121 -3.32 -6.28 2.11
CA ILE A 121 -2.77 -4.95 1.79
C ILE A 121 -1.95 -4.41 2.97
N CYS A 122 -2.46 -4.42 4.19
CA CYS A 122 -1.73 -3.92 5.36
C CYS A 122 -0.45 -4.71 5.61
N THR A 123 -0.51 -6.04 5.47
CA THR A 123 0.65 -6.91 5.64
C THR A 123 1.74 -6.59 4.62
N LEU A 124 1.37 -6.52 3.34
CA LEU A 124 2.30 -6.22 2.26
C LEU A 124 2.86 -4.80 2.36
N SER A 125 1.99 -3.81 2.59
CA SER A 125 2.37 -2.40 2.64
C SER A 125 3.29 -2.09 3.83
N ALA A 126 3.02 -2.64 5.01
CA ALA A 126 3.91 -2.48 6.17
C ALA A 126 5.28 -3.12 5.90
N THR A 127 5.29 -4.31 5.32
CA THR A 127 6.53 -5.03 5.00
C THR A 127 7.38 -4.26 4.01
N VAL A 128 6.81 -3.85 2.89
CA VAL A 128 7.51 -3.09 1.84
C VAL A 128 7.91 -1.71 2.36
N GLY A 129 7.00 -1.02 3.04
CA GLY A 129 7.25 0.29 3.62
C GLY A 129 8.40 0.29 4.62
N GLY A 130 8.50 -0.75 5.45
CA GLY A 130 9.59 -0.89 6.42
C GLY A 130 10.95 -1.22 5.78
N VAL A 131 10.96 -1.99 4.72
CA VAL A 131 12.20 -2.38 4.01
C VAL A 131 12.71 -1.27 3.11
N MET A 132 11.85 -0.49 2.51
CA MET A 132 12.21 0.52 1.50
C MET A 132 13.22 1.56 1.97
N PRO A 133 13.14 2.14 3.19
CA PRO A 133 14.16 3.07 3.68
C PRO A 133 15.55 2.45 3.81
N ILE A 134 15.62 1.16 4.18
CA ILE A 134 16.90 0.45 4.27
C ILE A 134 17.50 0.28 2.88
N LEU A 135 16.68 -0.12 1.89
CA LEU A 135 17.12 -0.24 0.51
C LEU A 135 17.58 1.10 -0.06
N ALA A 136 16.85 2.18 0.22
CA ALA A 136 17.26 3.53 -0.17
C ALA A 136 18.66 3.87 0.37
N LYS A 137 18.91 3.58 1.65
CA LYS A 137 20.22 3.80 2.27
C LYS A 137 21.33 2.92 1.68
N VAL A 138 20.99 1.70 1.25
CA VAL A 138 21.94 0.79 0.58
C VAL A 138 22.41 1.36 -0.76
N VAL A 139 21.50 1.93 -1.54
CA VAL A 139 21.82 2.52 -2.86
C VAL A 139 22.33 3.97 -2.76
N GLY A 140 22.49 4.50 -1.56
CA GLY A 140 23.00 5.84 -1.32
C GLY A 140 21.99 6.96 -1.53
N ALA A 141 20.69 6.65 -1.58
CA ALA A 141 19.62 7.62 -1.66
C ALA A 141 19.16 8.05 -0.26
N ASP A 142 18.54 9.23 -0.17
CA ASP A 142 17.92 9.68 1.07
C ASP A 142 16.64 8.87 1.34
N PRO A 143 16.59 8.10 2.45
CA PRO A 143 15.42 7.29 2.78
C PRO A 143 14.13 8.08 2.89
N ALA A 144 14.18 9.31 3.38
CA ALA A 144 12.99 10.16 3.56
C ALA A 144 12.39 10.65 2.24
N VAL A 145 13.21 10.78 1.22
CA VAL A 145 12.77 11.29 -0.10
C VAL A 145 12.48 10.15 -1.07
N PHE A 146 13.33 9.14 -1.08
CA PHE A 146 13.26 8.03 -2.03
C PHE A 146 12.08 7.09 -1.75
N SER A 147 11.76 6.84 -0.48
CA SER A 147 10.81 5.79 -0.11
C SER A 147 9.36 6.11 -0.50
N ASN A 148 8.89 7.33 -0.29
CA ASN A 148 7.49 7.68 -0.47
C ASN A 148 6.93 7.45 -1.87
N PRO A 149 7.58 7.87 -2.97
CA PRO A 149 7.08 7.62 -4.32
C PRO A 149 6.95 6.13 -4.64
N PHE A 150 7.94 5.34 -4.24
CA PHE A 150 7.95 3.89 -4.46
C PHE A 150 6.86 3.18 -3.64
N ILE A 151 6.69 3.56 -2.37
CA ILE A 151 5.66 2.99 -1.49
C ILE A 151 4.28 3.29 -2.05
N SER A 152 3.98 4.54 -2.38
CA SER A 152 2.66 4.91 -2.90
C SER A 152 2.32 4.14 -4.17
N THR A 153 3.21 4.15 -5.15
CA THR A 153 2.99 3.44 -6.43
C THR A 153 2.87 1.94 -6.24
N PHE A 154 3.76 1.35 -5.45
CA PHE A 154 3.76 -0.10 -5.22
C PHE A 154 2.51 -0.53 -4.46
N CYS A 155 2.16 0.17 -3.38
CA CYS A 155 1.01 -0.19 -2.55
C CYS A 155 -0.32 -0.03 -3.32
N ASP A 156 -0.45 1.01 -4.14
CA ASP A 156 -1.63 1.21 -4.97
C ASP A 156 -1.80 0.08 -5.97
N ALA A 157 -0.78 -0.19 -6.78
CA ALA A 157 -0.86 -1.21 -7.83
C ALA A 157 -0.98 -2.63 -7.25
N ALA A 158 -0.11 -3.00 -6.29
CA ALA A 158 -0.13 -4.32 -5.67
C ALA A 158 -1.39 -4.55 -4.84
N GLY A 159 -1.86 -3.52 -4.14
CA GLY A 159 -3.10 -3.58 -3.37
C GLY A 159 -4.32 -3.85 -4.24
N LEU A 160 -4.43 -3.19 -5.39
CA LEU A 160 -5.52 -3.43 -6.35
C LEU A 160 -5.42 -4.83 -6.98
N ILE A 161 -4.24 -5.31 -7.30
CA ILE A 161 -4.05 -6.67 -7.80
C ILE A 161 -4.55 -7.70 -6.77
N ILE A 162 -4.15 -7.57 -5.51
CA ILE A 162 -4.63 -8.43 -4.41
C ILE A 162 -6.16 -8.36 -4.32
N TYR A 163 -6.71 -7.16 -4.33
CA TYR A 163 -8.15 -6.92 -4.25
C TYR A 163 -8.94 -7.63 -5.33
N PHE A 164 -8.57 -7.43 -6.58
CA PHE A 164 -9.29 -8.00 -7.72
C PHE A 164 -9.12 -9.52 -7.82
N PHE A 165 -7.96 -10.08 -7.47
CA PHE A 165 -7.80 -11.54 -7.40
C PHE A 165 -8.68 -12.17 -6.31
N ILE A 166 -8.74 -11.56 -5.13
CA ILE A 166 -9.63 -12.02 -4.05
C ILE A 166 -11.09 -11.89 -4.48
N ALA A 167 -11.48 -10.76 -5.08
CA ALA A 167 -12.83 -10.55 -5.57
C ALA A 167 -13.24 -11.61 -6.59
N ARG A 168 -12.38 -11.91 -7.56
CA ARG A 168 -12.63 -12.99 -8.53
C ARG A 168 -12.81 -14.34 -7.87
N ALA A 169 -11.95 -14.68 -6.92
CA ALA A 169 -11.99 -15.96 -6.22
C ALA A 169 -13.26 -16.11 -5.36
N VAL A 170 -13.66 -15.05 -4.66
CA VAL A 170 -14.81 -15.09 -3.73
C VAL A 170 -16.15 -14.93 -4.44
N LEU A 171 -16.22 -14.06 -5.44
CA LEU A 171 -17.46 -13.75 -6.17
C LEU A 171 -17.65 -14.63 -7.40
N GLY A 172 -16.66 -15.39 -7.81
CA GLY A 172 -16.72 -16.27 -8.99
C GLY A 172 -16.75 -15.52 -10.33
N LEU A 173 -16.07 -14.37 -10.42
CA LEU A 173 -16.02 -13.50 -11.59
C LEU A 173 -14.92 -13.89 -12.58
#